data_94fd24d1ece9d8bf014ad8fae3642d83
#
_entry.id   94fd24d1ece9d8bf014ad8fae3642d83
#
_cell.length_a   1.000
_cell.length_b   1.000
_cell.length_c   1.000
_cell.angle_alpha   90.00
_cell.angle_beta   90.00
_cell.angle_gamma   90.00
#
_symmetry.space_group_name_H-M   'P 1'
#
loop_
_entity.id
_entity.type
_entity.pdbx_description
1 polymer ?
#
loop_
_entity_poly.entity_id
_entity_poly.type
_entity_poly.pdbx_seq_one_letter_code
_entity_poly.pdbx_strand_id
1 'polypeptide(L)'
;MKLSSVVRALKEETTPKKVEDRLSRMLSSDGLEAGLHGFVASEGAGKVHRDTLIIPDPSDVQKPCAKKMEYLARVWDGSKGEVGDNLGFWGCMAVACESGGRRPIPLHFRLWSADSPGFVSENEEAKSIVDGITRHTKRRGIFVYDRGGDNIEFYRHSLGKGLDFIVRLKERYVRSRKRDVMCGELARECRMRYKENGKYDGRLQYPPW
;
A
#
# COMPACT_ATOMS: atom_id res chain seq x y z
N MET A 1 -15.64 12.12 -1.57
CA MET A 1 -16.10 12.99 -2.69
C MET A 1 -17.51 12.57 -3.07
N LYS A 2 -18.43 13.51 -3.34
CA LYS A 2 -19.81 13.18 -3.78
C LYS A 2 -19.86 13.18 -5.32
N LEU A 3 -20.65 12.28 -5.91
CA LEU A 3 -20.82 12.19 -7.37
C LEU A 3 -21.31 13.53 -7.96
N SER A 4 -22.19 14.21 -7.26
CA SER A 4 -22.68 15.56 -7.62
C SER A 4 -21.57 16.62 -7.72
N SER A 5 -20.46 16.46 -7.01
CA SER A 5 -19.31 17.37 -7.13
C SER A 5 -18.50 17.08 -8.40
N VAL A 6 -18.39 15.81 -8.79
CA VAL A 6 -17.76 15.39 -10.05
C VAL A 6 -18.57 15.94 -11.23
N VAL A 7 -19.89 15.76 -11.20
CA VAL A 7 -20.81 16.28 -12.25
C VAL A 7 -20.61 17.77 -12.47
N ARG A 8 -20.53 18.56 -11.39
CA ARG A 8 -20.29 20.01 -11.49
C ARG A 8 -18.92 20.37 -12.07
N ALA A 9 -17.89 19.55 -11.81
CA ALA A 9 -16.57 19.78 -12.36
C ALA A 9 -16.44 19.45 -13.84
N LEU A 10 -17.24 18.51 -14.35
CA LEU A 10 -17.21 18.09 -15.76
C LEU A 10 -17.78 19.15 -16.73
N LYS A 11 -18.64 20.08 -16.25
CA LYS A 11 -19.21 21.19 -17.05
C LYS A 11 -19.79 20.75 -18.40
N GLU A 12 -20.46 19.60 -18.45
CA GLU A 12 -21.05 19.08 -19.68
C GLU A 12 -22.32 19.87 -20.05
N GLU A 13 -22.63 19.95 -21.33
CA GLU A 13 -23.82 20.63 -21.88
C GLU A 13 -25.14 19.96 -21.47
N THR A 14 -25.08 18.75 -20.97
CA THR A 14 -26.24 17.97 -20.54
C THR A 14 -26.66 18.32 -19.11
N THR A 15 -27.92 18.04 -18.74
CA THR A 15 -28.39 18.36 -17.36
C THR A 15 -27.60 17.60 -16.30
N PRO A 16 -27.28 18.23 -15.17
CA PRO A 16 -26.51 17.61 -14.09
C PRO A 16 -27.07 16.26 -13.64
N LYS A 17 -28.40 16.09 -13.61
CA LYS A 17 -29.04 14.83 -13.26
C LYS A 17 -28.75 13.70 -14.26
N LYS A 18 -28.80 13.98 -15.55
CA LYS A 18 -28.46 12.98 -16.58
C LYS A 18 -26.99 12.56 -16.52
N VAL A 19 -26.09 13.50 -16.22
CA VAL A 19 -24.65 13.19 -16.02
C VAL A 19 -24.47 12.30 -14.79
N GLU A 20 -25.13 12.63 -13.67
CA GLU A 20 -25.10 11.84 -12.44
C GLU A 20 -25.60 10.41 -12.66
N ASP A 21 -26.74 10.25 -13.33
CA ASP A 21 -27.32 8.94 -13.65
C ASP A 21 -26.43 8.12 -14.60
N ARG A 22 -25.78 8.77 -15.57
CA ARG A 22 -24.79 8.12 -16.44
C ARG A 22 -23.57 7.65 -15.65
N LEU A 23 -22.99 8.52 -14.83
CA LEU A 23 -21.83 8.17 -14.01
C LEU A 23 -22.16 7.07 -12.99
N SER A 24 -23.34 7.13 -12.38
CA SER A 24 -23.79 6.07 -11.46
C SER A 24 -23.88 4.71 -12.16
N ARG A 25 -24.46 4.65 -13.37
CA ARG A 25 -24.52 3.41 -14.17
C ARG A 25 -23.12 2.93 -14.58
N MET A 26 -22.22 3.83 -14.95
CA MET A 26 -20.85 3.47 -15.30
C MET A 26 -20.10 2.89 -14.08
N LEU A 27 -20.30 3.47 -12.89
CA LEU A 27 -19.70 2.96 -11.66
C LEU A 27 -20.23 1.57 -11.25
N SER A 28 -21.43 1.22 -11.71
CA SER A 28 -22.05 -0.09 -11.45
C SER A 28 -21.75 -1.12 -12.57
N SER A 29 -20.93 -0.76 -13.57
CA SER A 29 -20.62 -1.68 -14.66
C SER A 29 -19.55 -2.68 -14.25
N ASP A 30 -19.75 -3.94 -14.64
CA ASP A 30 -18.80 -5.00 -14.43
C ASP A 30 -17.46 -4.70 -15.13
N GLY A 31 -16.35 -5.00 -14.45
CA GLY A 31 -15.01 -4.85 -14.99
C GLY A 31 -14.44 -3.43 -14.94
N LEU A 32 -15.18 -2.40 -14.53
CA LEU A 32 -14.67 -1.03 -14.42
C LEU A 32 -13.48 -0.96 -13.46
N GLU A 33 -13.58 -1.60 -12.30
CA GLU A 33 -12.50 -1.63 -11.31
C GLU A 33 -11.23 -2.25 -11.89
N ALA A 34 -11.34 -3.42 -12.51
CA ALA A 34 -10.22 -4.11 -13.13
C ALA A 34 -9.60 -3.30 -14.27
N GLY A 35 -10.43 -2.64 -15.10
CA GLY A 35 -9.98 -1.77 -16.16
C GLY A 35 -9.22 -0.55 -15.65
N LEU A 36 -9.73 0.11 -14.62
CA LEU A 36 -9.06 1.27 -13.99
C LEU A 36 -7.75 0.86 -13.32
N HIS A 37 -7.75 -0.25 -12.59
CA HIS A 37 -6.52 -0.77 -11.97
C HIS A 37 -5.46 -1.11 -13.02
N GLY A 38 -5.85 -1.81 -14.08
CA GLY A 38 -4.94 -2.14 -15.19
C GLY A 38 -4.35 -0.90 -15.85
N PHE A 39 -5.18 0.11 -16.13
CA PHE A 39 -4.75 1.37 -16.70
C PHE A 39 -3.76 2.11 -15.79
N VAL A 40 -4.14 2.35 -14.52
CA VAL A 40 -3.27 3.06 -13.55
C VAL A 40 -1.96 2.31 -13.36
N ALA A 41 -2.01 0.99 -13.22
CA ALA A 41 -0.81 0.17 -13.01
C ALA A 41 0.12 0.21 -14.24
N SER A 42 -0.42 0.15 -15.47
CA SER A 42 0.40 0.18 -16.69
C SER A 42 1.04 1.54 -16.92
N GLU A 43 0.29 2.62 -16.75
CA GLU A 43 0.80 3.99 -16.87
C GLU A 43 1.86 4.30 -15.81
N GLY A 44 1.59 3.91 -14.56
CA GLY A 44 2.53 4.09 -13.46
C GLY A 44 3.79 3.24 -13.64
N ALA A 45 3.66 1.98 -14.04
CA ALA A 45 4.78 1.06 -14.21
C ALA A 45 5.76 1.50 -15.30
N GLY A 46 5.30 2.23 -16.32
CA GLY A 46 6.16 2.83 -17.34
C GLY A 46 7.21 3.79 -16.78
N LYS A 47 6.94 4.36 -15.60
CA LYS A 47 7.80 5.34 -14.91
C LYS A 47 8.64 4.72 -13.79
N VAL A 48 8.50 3.42 -13.53
CA VAL A 48 9.25 2.71 -12.50
C VAL A 48 10.57 2.23 -13.06
N HIS A 49 11.67 2.70 -12.49
CA HIS A 49 13.04 2.27 -12.74
C HIS A 49 13.52 1.32 -11.64
N ARG A 50 14.77 0.85 -11.71
CA ARG A 50 15.31 -0.12 -10.77
C ARG A 50 15.45 0.43 -9.34
N ASP A 51 15.74 1.71 -9.21
CA ASP A 51 15.94 2.45 -7.96
C ASP A 51 14.72 3.24 -7.50
N THR A 52 13.60 3.14 -8.20
CA THR A 52 12.34 3.77 -7.82
C THR A 52 11.78 3.10 -6.55
N LEU A 53 11.42 3.89 -5.56
CA LEU A 53 10.79 3.40 -4.35
C LEU A 53 9.31 3.13 -4.60
N ILE A 54 8.82 1.96 -4.20
CA ILE A 54 7.42 1.55 -4.26
C ILE A 54 6.91 1.42 -2.83
N ILE A 55 5.94 2.22 -2.47
CA ILE A 55 5.43 2.34 -1.10
C ILE A 55 3.98 1.89 -1.07
N PRO A 56 3.69 0.63 -0.73
CA PRO A 56 2.35 0.17 -0.40
C PRO A 56 2.04 0.57 1.05
N ASP A 57 0.93 1.28 1.24
CA ASP A 57 0.51 1.80 2.54
C ASP A 57 -0.92 1.35 2.85
N PRO A 58 -1.11 0.32 3.69
CA PRO A 58 -2.42 -0.08 4.18
C PRO A 58 -2.96 0.93 5.19
N SER A 59 -4.23 1.29 5.04
CA SER A 59 -4.93 2.23 5.91
C SER A 59 -6.38 1.82 6.12
N ASP A 60 -6.96 2.17 7.25
CA ASP A 60 -8.37 2.02 7.49
C ASP A 60 -9.19 3.09 6.77
N VAL A 61 -10.35 2.71 6.27
CA VAL A 61 -11.32 3.59 5.61
C VAL A 61 -12.63 3.53 6.40
N GLN A 62 -12.71 4.32 7.45
CA GLN A 62 -13.87 4.34 8.34
C GLN A 62 -15.10 4.94 7.66
N LYS A 63 -16.26 4.35 7.93
CA LYS A 63 -17.57 4.74 7.41
C LYS A 63 -18.58 4.95 8.55
N PRO A 64 -18.37 5.92 9.46
CA PRO A 64 -19.13 6.04 10.71
C PRO A 64 -20.65 6.27 10.48
N CYS A 65 -21.02 6.81 9.33
CA CYS A 65 -22.43 7.07 9.00
C CYS A 65 -23.07 5.98 8.11
N ALA A 66 -22.29 4.97 7.66
CA ALA A 66 -22.83 3.93 6.80
C ALA A 66 -23.45 2.81 7.64
N LYS A 67 -24.72 2.49 7.35
CA LYS A 67 -25.48 1.45 8.07
C LYS A 67 -25.84 0.23 7.21
N LYS A 68 -25.72 0.37 5.88
CA LYS A 68 -26.22 -0.64 4.91
C LYS A 68 -25.27 -0.87 3.73
N MET A 69 -24.00 -0.56 3.88
CA MET A 69 -23.02 -0.97 2.87
C MET A 69 -22.70 -2.46 3.05
N GLU A 70 -22.55 -3.18 1.95
CA GLU A 70 -22.15 -4.59 1.98
C GLU A 70 -20.75 -4.72 2.59
N TYR A 71 -20.59 -5.78 3.37
CA TYR A 71 -19.29 -6.18 3.96
C TYR A 71 -18.62 -5.10 4.83
N LEU A 72 -19.38 -4.25 5.50
CA LEU A 72 -18.82 -3.35 6.51
C LEU A 72 -18.31 -4.16 7.70
N ALA A 73 -17.02 -4.17 7.93
CA ALA A 73 -16.37 -4.83 9.05
C ALA A 73 -15.83 -3.81 10.08
N ARG A 74 -15.56 -4.29 11.29
CA ARG A 74 -14.77 -3.50 12.24
C ARG A 74 -13.35 -3.37 11.74
N VAL A 75 -12.82 -2.16 11.75
CA VAL A 75 -11.45 -1.87 11.34
C VAL A 75 -10.62 -1.36 12.53
N TRP A 76 -9.34 -1.67 12.49
CA TRP A 76 -8.38 -1.15 13.47
C TRP A 76 -8.19 0.33 13.25
N ASP A 77 -8.39 1.12 14.29
CA ASP A 77 -8.09 2.56 14.27
C ASP A 77 -6.61 2.77 14.60
N GLY A 78 -5.80 2.97 13.56
CA GLY A 78 -4.35 3.19 13.72
C GLY A 78 -3.99 4.43 14.53
N SER A 79 -4.89 5.42 14.62
CA SER A 79 -4.69 6.63 15.41
C SER A 79 -4.89 6.40 16.89
N LYS A 80 -5.78 5.49 17.27
CA LYS A 80 -6.10 5.14 18.65
C LYS A 80 -5.38 3.88 19.14
N GLY A 81 -4.90 3.03 18.22
CA GLY A 81 -4.24 1.79 18.56
C GLY A 81 -5.17 0.70 19.07
N GLU A 82 -6.46 0.73 18.70
CA GLU A 82 -7.49 -0.22 19.10
C GLU A 82 -8.47 -0.54 17.96
N VAL A 83 -9.21 -1.63 18.10
CA VAL A 83 -10.35 -1.90 17.22
C VAL A 83 -11.48 -0.95 17.61
N GLY A 84 -11.76 0.01 16.76
CA GLY A 84 -12.82 0.99 17.01
C GLY A 84 -14.22 0.42 16.84
N ASP A 85 -15.23 1.14 17.35
CA ASP A 85 -16.65 0.83 17.12
C ASP A 85 -17.08 1.16 15.69
N ASN A 86 -16.28 1.88 14.94
CA ASN A 86 -16.57 2.28 13.58
C ASN A 86 -16.39 1.13 12.61
N LEU A 87 -17.42 0.96 11.77
CA LEU A 87 -17.35 0.04 10.64
C LEU A 87 -16.65 0.71 9.45
N GLY A 88 -15.99 -0.09 8.63
CA GLY A 88 -15.26 0.39 7.47
C GLY A 88 -14.71 -0.70 6.60
N PHE A 89 -13.68 -0.34 5.87
CA PHE A 89 -12.90 -1.21 5.00
C PHE A 89 -11.42 -0.97 5.26
N TRP A 90 -10.61 -1.94 4.93
CA TRP A 90 -9.19 -1.72 4.71
C TRP A 90 -8.95 -1.25 3.29
N GLY A 91 -8.02 -0.32 3.12
CA GLY A 91 -7.55 0.12 1.82
C GLY A 91 -6.04 0.10 1.78
N CYS A 92 -5.46 -0.28 0.67
CA CYS A 92 -4.03 -0.11 0.43
C CYS A 92 -3.84 0.70 -0.84
N MET A 93 -3.15 1.82 -0.70
CA MET A 93 -2.66 2.59 -1.84
C MET A 93 -1.16 2.31 -2.01
N ALA A 94 -0.76 1.94 -3.21
CA ALA A 94 0.65 1.84 -3.55
C ALA A 94 1.05 2.95 -4.51
N VAL A 95 2.13 3.63 -4.18
CA VAL A 95 2.68 4.71 -5.00
C VAL A 95 4.15 4.43 -5.31
N ALA A 96 4.60 4.89 -6.48
CA ALA A 96 6.02 4.96 -6.81
C ALA A 96 6.54 6.38 -6.57
N CYS A 97 7.75 6.47 -6.01
CA CYS A 97 8.46 7.74 -5.78
C CYS A 97 9.89 7.60 -6.30
N GLU A 98 10.35 8.58 -7.06
CA GLU A 98 11.77 8.70 -7.38
C GLU A 98 12.52 9.27 -6.16
N SER A 99 13.77 8.87 -5.97
CA SER A 99 14.63 9.44 -4.94
C SER A 99 14.78 10.95 -5.17
N GLY A 100 14.26 11.75 -4.22
CA GLY A 100 14.18 13.20 -4.36
C GLY A 100 12.98 13.71 -5.19
N GLY A 101 12.13 12.84 -5.71
CA GLY A 101 10.92 13.19 -6.48
C GLY A 101 9.81 13.75 -5.59
N ARG A 102 9.20 14.85 -6.05
CA ARG A 102 8.13 15.53 -5.30
C ARG A 102 6.72 15.02 -5.63
N ARG A 103 6.55 14.16 -6.63
CA ARG A 103 5.23 13.72 -7.11
C ARG A 103 5.15 12.21 -7.07
N PRO A 104 4.36 11.64 -6.15
CA PRO A 104 4.09 10.22 -6.14
C PRO A 104 3.29 9.81 -7.38
N ILE A 105 3.61 8.67 -7.94
CA ILE A 105 2.95 8.06 -9.09
C ILE A 105 2.08 6.94 -8.56
N PRO A 106 0.74 6.97 -8.71
CA PRO A 106 -0.11 5.89 -8.27
C PRO A 106 0.17 4.62 -9.09
N LEU A 107 0.29 3.49 -8.41
CA LEU A 107 0.51 2.17 -9.02
C LEU A 107 -0.65 1.24 -8.82
N HIS A 108 -1.25 1.26 -7.63
CA HIS A 108 -2.29 0.32 -7.25
C HIS A 108 -3.15 0.90 -6.13
N PHE A 109 -4.43 0.54 -6.14
CA PHE A 109 -5.34 0.79 -5.03
C PHE A 109 -6.26 -0.42 -4.87
N ARG A 110 -6.43 -0.89 -3.64
CA ARG A 110 -7.33 -2.00 -3.34
C ARG A 110 -8.06 -1.75 -2.03
N LEU A 111 -9.35 -2.06 -2.04
CA LEU A 111 -10.18 -2.12 -0.84
C LEU A 111 -10.52 -3.58 -0.53
N TRP A 112 -10.56 -3.93 0.75
CA TRP A 112 -11.04 -5.24 1.21
C TRP A 112 -11.74 -5.12 2.55
N SER A 113 -12.47 -6.16 2.92
CA SER A 113 -13.11 -6.30 4.22
C SER A 113 -12.93 -7.71 4.75
N ALA A 114 -12.76 -7.84 6.06
CA ALA A 114 -12.72 -9.14 6.71
C ALA A 114 -14.05 -9.92 6.59
N ASP A 115 -15.16 -9.21 6.37
CA ASP A 115 -16.49 -9.80 6.21
C ASP A 115 -16.83 -10.12 4.75
N SER A 116 -15.93 -9.81 3.79
CA SER A 116 -16.19 -10.10 2.37
C SER A 116 -16.02 -11.59 2.05
N PRO A 117 -16.86 -12.15 1.16
CA PRO A 117 -16.65 -13.50 0.64
C PRO A 117 -15.28 -13.60 -0.05
N GLY A 118 -14.52 -14.65 0.26
CA GLY A 118 -13.20 -14.88 -0.31
C GLY A 118 -12.05 -14.14 0.40
N PHE A 119 -12.33 -13.38 1.46
CA PHE A 119 -11.24 -12.87 2.31
C PHE A 119 -10.55 -14.03 3.04
N VAL A 120 -9.24 -14.10 2.96
CA VAL A 120 -8.44 -15.13 3.63
C VAL A 120 -7.67 -14.53 4.80
N SER A 121 -6.89 -13.51 4.55
CA SER A 121 -6.14 -12.77 5.58
C SER A 121 -5.59 -11.46 5.02
N GLU A 122 -5.25 -10.53 5.91
CA GLU A 122 -4.56 -9.29 5.54
C GLU A 122 -3.21 -9.57 4.85
N ASN A 123 -2.50 -10.62 5.26
CA ASN A 123 -1.24 -11.02 4.64
C ASN A 123 -1.45 -11.45 3.16
N GLU A 124 -2.52 -12.19 2.87
CA GLU A 124 -2.83 -12.60 1.48
C GLU A 124 -3.24 -11.40 0.63
N GLU A 125 -3.99 -10.45 1.18
CA GLU A 125 -4.31 -9.20 0.49
C GLU A 125 -3.04 -8.40 0.16
N ALA A 126 -2.15 -8.25 1.14
CA ALA A 126 -0.88 -7.57 0.95
C ALA A 126 0.02 -8.25 -0.10
N LYS A 127 0.13 -9.59 -0.07
CA LYS A 127 0.86 -10.37 -1.08
C LYS A 127 0.26 -10.17 -2.48
N SER A 128 -1.08 -10.20 -2.59
CA SER A 128 -1.80 -9.99 -3.84
C SER A 128 -1.51 -8.61 -4.45
N ILE A 129 -1.41 -7.56 -3.62
CA ILE A 129 -1.06 -6.20 -4.05
C ILE A 129 0.36 -6.17 -4.61
N VAL A 130 1.32 -6.74 -3.88
CA VAL A 130 2.73 -6.84 -4.34
C VAL A 130 2.82 -7.59 -5.66
N ASP A 131 2.08 -8.68 -5.81
CA ASP A 131 2.03 -9.48 -7.04
C ASP A 131 1.45 -8.70 -8.22
N GLY A 132 0.38 -7.95 -7.97
CA GLY A 132 -0.22 -7.06 -8.96
C GLY A 132 0.78 -6.03 -9.47
N ILE A 133 1.45 -5.33 -8.56
CA ILE A 133 2.45 -4.33 -8.91
C ILE A 133 3.63 -4.96 -9.64
N THR A 134 4.15 -6.07 -9.14
CA THR A 134 5.32 -6.79 -9.69
C THR A 134 5.11 -7.22 -11.14
N ARG A 135 3.90 -7.66 -11.50
CA ARG A 135 3.55 -8.02 -12.88
C ARG A 135 3.69 -6.84 -13.83
N HIS A 136 3.21 -5.67 -13.45
CA HIS A 136 3.26 -4.47 -14.29
C HIS A 136 4.66 -3.85 -14.32
N THR A 137 5.36 -3.79 -13.20
CA THR A 137 6.71 -3.21 -13.11
C THR A 137 7.81 -4.14 -13.61
N LYS A 138 7.49 -5.41 -13.93
CA LYS A 138 8.47 -6.44 -14.32
C LYS A 138 9.58 -6.59 -13.28
N ARG A 139 9.22 -6.60 -11.99
CA ARG A 139 10.13 -6.67 -10.83
C ARG A 139 11.09 -5.48 -10.68
N ARG A 140 10.82 -4.36 -11.33
CA ARG A 140 11.59 -3.13 -11.11
C ARG A 140 11.06 -2.41 -9.88
N GLY A 141 11.95 -1.66 -9.23
CA GLY A 141 11.66 -0.86 -8.05
C GLY A 141 12.01 -1.57 -6.74
N ILE A 142 12.12 -0.79 -5.70
CA ILE A 142 12.44 -1.22 -4.34
C ILE A 142 11.20 -1.03 -3.49
N PHE A 143 10.64 -2.11 -2.95
CA PHE A 143 9.47 -2.03 -2.07
C PHE A 143 9.86 -1.49 -0.70
N VAL A 144 9.12 -0.50 -0.20
CA VAL A 144 9.38 0.13 1.10
C VAL A 144 8.17 -0.05 2.01
N TYR A 145 8.39 -0.65 3.15
CA TYR A 145 7.35 -0.92 4.14
C TYR A 145 7.67 -0.27 5.47
N ASP A 146 6.64 0.15 6.15
CA ASP A 146 6.71 0.56 7.54
C ASP A 146 6.86 -0.65 8.49
N ARG A 147 6.67 -0.44 9.81
CA ARG A 147 6.70 -1.52 10.80
C ARG A 147 5.62 -2.59 10.62
N GLY A 148 4.54 -2.29 9.91
CA GLY A 148 3.49 -3.27 9.57
C GLY A 148 4.01 -4.36 8.64
N GLY A 149 4.95 -4.02 7.76
CA GLY A 149 5.61 -4.96 6.84
C GLY A 149 6.67 -5.85 7.50
N ASP A 150 7.00 -5.67 8.79
CA ASP A 150 7.94 -6.55 9.52
C ASP A 150 7.29 -7.90 9.86
N ASN A 151 7.17 -8.74 8.84
CA ASN A 151 6.52 -10.04 8.89
C ASN A 151 7.32 -11.07 8.08
N ILE A 152 7.58 -12.23 8.68
CA ILE A 152 8.38 -13.30 8.05
C ILE A 152 7.74 -13.87 6.78
N GLU A 153 6.42 -13.92 6.69
CA GLU A 153 5.72 -14.36 5.47
C GLU A 153 5.96 -13.39 4.33
N PHE A 154 5.97 -12.10 4.64
CA PHE A 154 6.23 -11.04 3.68
C PHE A 154 7.66 -11.11 3.13
N TYR A 155 8.63 -11.35 4.01
CA TYR A 155 10.03 -11.54 3.61
C TYR A 155 10.20 -12.74 2.71
N ARG A 156 9.61 -13.89 3.08
CA ARG A 156 9.65 -15.11 2.26
C ARG A 156 9.03 -14.89 0.89
N HIS A 157 7.90 -14.18 0.83
CA HIS A 157 7.23 -13.87 -0.42
C HIS A 157 8.09 -12.97 -1.32
N SER A 158 8.62 -11.88 -0.78
CA SER A 158 9.46 -10.92 -1.50
C SER A 158 10.76 -11.56 -1.99
N LEU A 159 11.46 -12.29 -1.11
CA LEU A 159 12.69 -13.01 -1.46
C LEU A 159 12.44 -14.11 -2.49
N GLY A 160 11.36 -14.89 -2.34
CA GLY A 160 10.98 -15.93 -3.29
C GLY A 160 10.68 -15.40 -4.70
N LYS A 161 10.30 -14.13 -4.80
CA LYS A 161 10.08 -13.43 -6.07
C LYS A 161 11.30 -12.65 -6.58
N GLY A 162 12.38 -12.61 -5.80
CA GLY A 162 13.58 -11.85 -6.13
C GLY A 162 13.34 -10.34 -6.18
N LEU A 163 12.53 -9.83 -5.23
CA LEU A 163 12.24 -8.41 -5.11
C LEU A 163 13.23 -7.74 -4.17
N ASP A 164 13.64 -6.53 -4.51
CA ASP A 164 14.36 -5.65 -3.60
C ASP A 164 13.38 -4.96 -2.65
N PHE A 165 13.68 -4.92 -1.36
CA PHE A 165 12.81 -4.29 -0.38
C PHE A 165 13.55 -3.69 0.81
N ILE A 166 12.94 -2.69 1.43
CA ILE A 166 13.36 -2.03 2.66
C ILE A 166 12.19 -2.13 3.64
N VAL A 167 12.45 -2.57 4.86
CA VAL A 167 11.43 -2.67 5.91
C VAL A 167 11.92 -2.01 7.17
N ARG A 168 11.06 -1.19 7.80
CA ARG A 168 11.32 -0.68 9.14
C ARG A 168 11.06 -1.79 10.16
N LEU A 169 12.10 -2.33 10.77
CA LEU A 169 11.99 -3.42 11.73
C LEU A 169 11.32 -2.99 13.04
N LYS A 170 10.55 -3.91 13.62
CA LYS A 170 10.18 -3.89 15.05
C LYS A 170 11.39 -4.32 15.85
N GLU A 171 11.56 -3.76 17.05
CA GLU A 171 12.62 -4.21 17.92
C GLU A 171 12.31 -5.62 18.42
N ARG A 172 13.18 -6.57 18.06
CA ARG A 172 13.02 -8.00 18.39
C ARG A 172 14.34 -8.73 18.33
N TYR A 173 14.38 -9.92 18.94
CA TYR A 173 15.49 -10.84 18.78
C TYR A 173 15.45 -11.53 17.41
N VAL A 174 16.61 -11.65 16.78
CA VAL A 174 16.82 -12.41 15.56
C VAL A 174 17.96 -13.39 15.76
N ARG A 175 17.87 -14.55 15.11
CA ARG A 175 18.92 -15.57 15.18
C ARG A 175 20.07 -15.20 14.24
N SER A 176 21.22 -14.85 14.82
CA SER A 176 22.44 -14.55 14.07
C SER A 176 23.59 -15.41 14.61
N ARG A 177 24.30 -16.13 13.72
CA ARG A 177 25.47 -16.96 14.07
C ARG A 177 25.25 -17.85 15.29
N LYS A 178 24.10 -18.53 15.40
CA LYS A 178 23.68 -19.43 16.49
C LYS A 178 23.37 -18.75 17.84
N ARG A 179 23.32 -17.44 17.92
CA ARG A 179 22.86 -16.67 19.09
C ARG A 179 21.67 -15.80 18.76
N ASP A 180 20.86 -15.51 19.76
CA ASP A 180 19.74 -14.57 19.62
C ASP A 180 20.26 -13.18 20.00
N VAL A 181 20.11 -12.22 19.05
CA VAL A 181 20.66 -10.86 19.16
C VAL A 181 19.53 -9.88 18.87
N MET A 182 19.48 -8.77 19.58
CA MET A 182 18.54 -7.69 19.25
C MET A 182 18.85 -7.09 17.88
N CYS A 183 17.82 -6.84 17.08
CA CYS A 183 17.98 -6.24 15.75
C CYS A 183 18.81 -4.95 15.79
N GLY A 184 18.61 -4.10 16.82
CA GLY A 184 19.39 -2.88 17.01
C GLY A 184 20.87 -3.11 17.29
N GLU A 185 21.22 -4.19 18.01
CA GLU A 185 22.63 -4.55 18.24
C GLU A 185 23.28 -5.06 16.96
N LEU A 186 22.59 -5.96 16.24
CA LEU A 186 23.06 -6.47 14.96
C LEU A 186 23.31 -5.35 13.94
N ALA A 187 22.44 -4.36 13.91
CA ALA A 187 22.60 -3.21 13.04
C ALA A 187 23.83 -2.35 13.38
N ARG A 188 24.18 -2.20 14.67
CA ARG A 188 25.41 -1.51 15.10
C ARG A 188 26.68 -2.26 14.71
N GLU A 189 26.62 -3.59 14.63
CA GLU A 189 27.74 -4.44 14.18
C GLU A 189 27.91 -4.40 12.65
N CYS A 190 26.87 -4.01 11.89
CA CYS A 190 26.94 -3.96 10.43
C CYS A 190 27.74 -2.74 9.96
N ARG A 191 28.68 -2.98 9.01
CA ARG A 191 29.40 -1.90 8.34
C ARG A 191 28.46 -1.15 7.41
N MET A 192 28.15 0.11 7.71
CA MET A 192 27.34 0.96 6.83
C MET A 192 28.06 1.22 5.49
N ARG A 193 27.40 0.91 4.38
CA ARG A 193 27.92 1.15 3.03
C ARG A 193 27.55 2.53 2.50
N TYR A 194 26.50 3.15 3.04
CA TYR A 194 26.02 4.47 2.62
C TYR A 194 25.93 5.39 3.83
N LYS A 195 26.48 6.60 3.69
CA LYS A 195 26.24 7.72 4.60
C LYS A 195 25.58 8.81 3.79
N GLU A 196 24.34 9.16 4.09
CA GLU A 196 23.80 10.43 3.64
C GLU A 196 24.25 11.56 4.56
N ASN A 197 24.67 12.69 3.97
CA ASN A 197 24.98 13.92 4.69
C ASN A 197 23.69 14.64 5.12
N GLY A 198 22.84 13.97 5.92
CA GLY A 198 21.62 14.51 6.49
C GLY A 198 21.77 14.76 7.99
N LYS A 199 21.02 15.72 8.52
CA LYS A 199 20.87 15.91 9.96
C LYS A 199 20.17 14.65 10.52
N TYR A 200 20.91 13.89 11.30
CA TYR A 200 20.39 12.70 11.97
C TYR A 200 19.55 13.08 13.20
N ASP A 201 18.36 12.52 13.28
CA ASP A 201 17.53 12.55 14.49
C ASP A 201 17.86 11.41 15.48
N GLY A 202 19.02 10.78 15.32
CA GLY A 202 19.47 9.66 16.17
C GLY A 202 18.92 8.29 15.80
N ARG A 203 18.24 8.14 14.66
CA ARG A 203 17.73 6.84 14.18
C ARG A 203 18.75 6.14 13.31
N LEU A 204 18.93 4.84 13.54
CA LEU A 204 19.87 4.01 12.79
C LEU A 204 19.40 3.85 11.33
N GLN A 205 20.29 4.14 10.38
CA GLN A 205 20.13 3.74 9.00
C GLN A 205 20.74 2.35 8.81
N TYR A 206 19.99 1.44 8.21
CA TYR A 206 20.47 0.11 7.88
C TYR A 206 21.03 0.10 6.46
N PRO A 207 22.20 -0.53 6.22
CA PRO A 207 22.69 -0.72 4.88
C PRO A 207 21.76 -1.68 4.12
N PRO A 208 21.61 -1.51 2.81
CA PRO A 208 20.98 -2.55 2.00
C PRO A 208 21.83 -3.83 2.08
N TRP A 209 21.15 -4.94 2.13
CA TRP A 209 21.69 -6.30 2.22
C TRP A 209 22.53 -6.70 1.02
#